data_e96a1183b7204569cefa14bb3d0f0cff
#
_entry.id   e96a1183b7204569cefa14bb3d0f0cff
#
_cell.length_a   1.000
_cell.length_b   1.000
_cell.length_c   1.000
_cell.angle_alpha   90.00
_cell.angle_beta   90.00
_cell.angle_gamma   90.00
#
_symmetry.space_group_name_H-M   'P 1'
#
loop_
_entity.id
_entity.type
_entity.pdbx_description
1 polymer ?
#
loop_
_entity_poly.entity_id
_entity_poly.type
_entity_poly.pdbx_seq_one_letter_code
_entity_poly.pdbx_strand_id
1 'polypeptide(L)'
;MRKHHGTIKRVGKLLLPYLHYLILSLVFAVITVGFTLYAPILIGDAVDFIVGKGQVDFGKILQILVKLAVIIGVTSVAQWLMNLCNNQITYRVVKDVRMNAFEHLQKLPLKYVDSHPYGETISRIITDVEQFSDGLLMGFSQLFTGVVTIAGTLAFMLSINVKISLIVIFITPLSLFVASFVAKKTYNMFKIQSETRAQMTSLVDEMVGNQKVVQAFGYGKRSLERFDTINEELKTCSIRAIFFSSITNPSTRFVNGLVYSGVGIFGAVLAMQGVITVGQLSCFLTYANQYTKPFNEISSVLTEIQNAFACAKRVFDFIDEEVETKDKEGALILQQTDGSMELQHISFSYRKDTPLLKDLNLHVKQGQKVAIVGPTGCGKTTLINLLMRFYDIDAGKIYVSGHDVKEITKDSLRANFGMVLQDTWLKSGTIAENIAYGKPEATRAEIIEAAKAAHAHGFIKRMSDGYDTVISEDGGNLSQGQKQFLCIARVMLKLPPILILDEATSSIDTRTEIKIQEAFQKMMEVRTSFIVAHRLSTIKEADIILVMKDGNIVEQGNHEELLARNGFYAKLYQSQFA
;
A
#
# COMPACT_ATOMS: atom_id res chain seq x y z
N MET A 1 -17.20 -13.09 -12.51
CA MET A 1 -17.89 -13.22 -11.21
C MET A 1 -17.49 -14.45 -10.37
N ARG A 2 -17.28 -15.66 -10.93
CA ARG A 2 -16.88 -16.84 -10.11
C ARG A 2 -15.51 -16.72 -9.39
N LYS A 3 -14.55 -15.94 -9.90
CA LYS A 3 -13.20 -15.77 -9.30
C LYS A 3 -13.13 -14.94 -8.01
N HIS A 4 -14.18 -14.17 -7.67
CA HIS A 4 -14.19 -13.25 -6.51
C HIS A 4 -15.19 -13.64 -5.41
N HIS A 5 -15.73 -14.86 -5.42
CA HIS A 5 -16.80 -15.25 -4.49
C HIS A 5 -16.40 -15.16 -3.01
N GLY A 6 -15.16 -15.51 -2.68
CA GLY A 6 -14.62 -15.36 -1.32
C GLY A 6 -14.46 -13.91 -0.90
N THR A 7 -13.99 -13.05 -1.81
CA THR A 7 -13.81 -11.61 -1.57
C THR A 7 -15.15 -10.91 -1.34
N ILE A 8 -16.17 -11.21 -2.16
CA ILE A 8 -17.52 -10.64 -2.03
C ILE A 8 -18.13 -11.01 -0.67
N LYS A 9 -18.01 -12.27 -0.23
CA LYS A 9 -18.50 -12.71 1.08
C LYS A 9 -17.79 -11.98 2.22
N ARG A 10 -16.48 -11.74 2.09
CA ARG A 10 -15.68 -11.03 3.09
C ARG A 10 -16.04 -9.53 3.16
N VAL A 11 -16.18 -8.88 2.01
CA VAL A 11 -16.68 -7.50 1.92
C VAL A 11 -18.09 -7.41 2.53
N GLY A 12 -18.98 -8.36 2.23
CA GLY A 12 -20.31 -8.42 2.85
C GLY A 12 -20.26 -8.51 4.38
N LYS A 13 -19.33 -9.29 4.94
CA LYS A 13 -19.14 -9.36 6.40
C LYS A 13 -18.65 -8.03 7.00
N LEU A 14 -17.77 -7.30 6.30
CA LEU A 14 -17.31 -5.97 6.73
C LEU A 14 -18.42 -4.92 6.70
N LEU A 15 -19.44 -5.10 5.86
CA LEU A 15 -20.59 -4.20 5.76
C LEU A 15 -21.68 -4.48 6.83
N LEU A 16 -21.70 -5.68 7.42
CA LEU A 16 -22.72 -6.06 8.41
C LEU A 16 -22.87 -5.09 9.59
N PRO A 17 -21.79 -4.57 10.22
CA PRO A 17 -21.90 -3.60 11.31
C PRO A 17 -22.57 -2.28 10.87
N TYR A 18 -22.52 -1.97 9.57
CA TYR A 18 -23.01 -0.73 8.96
C TYR A 18 -24.33 -0.91 8.20
N LEU A 19 -25.01 -2.05 8.38
CA LEU A 19 -26.24 -2.40 7.65
C LEU A 19 -27.34 -1.35 7.81
N HIS A 20 -27.44 -0.72 8.97
CA HIS A 20 -28.41 0.36 9.23
C HIS A 20 -28.21 1.58 8.32
N TYR A 21 -26.96 1.98 8.05
CA TYR A 21 -26.67 3.05 7.09
C TYR A 21 -26.98 2.62 5.65
N LEU A 22 -26.72 1.33 5.32
CA LEU A 22 -27.03 0.79 4.00
C LEU A 22 -28.54 0.79 3.71
N ILE A 23 -29.34 0.36 4.68
CA ILE A 23 -30.81 0.37 4.58
C ILE A 23 -31.30 1.82 4.45
N LEU A 24 -30.77 2.74 5.27
CA LEU A 24 -31.15 4.15 5.24
C LEU A 24 -30.78 4.80 3.90
N SER A 25 -29.60 4.50 3.35
CA SER A 25 -29.18 4.93 2.02
C SER A 25 -30.12 4.44 0.92
N LEU A 26 -30.55 3.16 0.97
CA LEU A 26 -31.49 2.60 0.03
C LEU A 26 -32.87 3.27 0.11
N VAL A 27 -33.35 3.55 1.32
CA VAL A 27 -34.61 4.29 1.53
C VAL A 27 -34.53 5.69 0.92
N PHE A 28 -33.45 6.42 1.18
CA PHE A 28 -33.23 7.73 0.58
C PHE A 28 -33.07 7.68 -0.93
N ALA A 29 -32.45 6.62 -1.49
CA ALA A 29 -32.37 6.42 -2.92
C ALA A 29 -33.76 6.26 -3.55
N VAL A 30 -34.64 5.44 -2.95
CA VAL A 30 -36.03 5.27 -3.40
C VAL A 30 -36.81 6.57 -3.33
N ILE A 31 -36.69 7.34 -2.22
CA ILE A 31 -37.33 8.65 -2.06
C ILE A 31 -36.83 9.61 -3.16
N THR A 32 -35.51 9.73 -3.31
CA THR A 32 -34.88 10.60 -4.32
C THR A 32 -35.36 10.29 -5.72
N VAL A 33 -35.31 9.00 -6.11
CA VAL A 33 -35.75 8.56 -7.44
C VAL A 33 -37.25 8.75 -7.62
N GLY A 34 -38.06 8.38 -6.63
CA GLY A 34 -39.51 8.53 -6.68
C GLY A 34 -39.95 10.00 -6.94
N PHE A 35 -39.38 10.93 -6.20
CA PHE A 35 -39.68 12.36 -6.41
C PHE A 35 -39.07 12.92 -7.70
N THR A 36 -37.88 12.47 -8.09
CA THR A 36 -37.26 12.83 -9.38
C THR A 36 -38.12 12.38 -10.56
N LEU A 37 -38.75 11.20 -10.46
CA LEU A 37 -39.64 10.65 -11.49
C LEU A 37 -41.04 11.24 -11.44
N TYR A 38 -41.47 11.77 -10.29
CA TYR A 38 -42.75 12.44 -10.17
C TYR A 38 -42.74 13.88 -10.76
N ALA A 39 -41.58 14.54 -10.77
CA ALA A 39 -41.45 15.89 -11.31
C ALA A 39 -41.86 16.05 -12.79
N PRO A 40 -41.51 15.15 -13.71
CA PRO A 40 -41.98 15.19 -15.11
C PRO A 40 -43.50 15.13 -15.25
N ILE A 41 -44.23 14.40 -14.37
CA ILE A 41 -45.68 14.37 -14.40
C ILE A 41 -46.24 15.76 -14.09
N LEU A 42 -45.74 16.40 -13.03
CA LEU A 42 -46.16 17.77 -12.68
C LEU A 42 -45.85 18.78 -13.79
N ILE A 43 -44.71 18.62 -14.46
CA ILE A 43 -44.37 19.46 -15.61
C ILE A 43 -45.34 19.20 -16.75
N GLY A 44 -45.69 17.95 -17.02
CA GLY A 44 -46.70 17.58 -17.99
C GLY A 44 -48.08 18.18 -17.69
N ASP A 45 -48.53 18.06 -16.45
CA ASP A 45 -49.78 18.70 -16.01
C ASP A 45 -49.76 20.23 -16.20
N ALA A 46 -48.61 20.86 -15.90
CA ALA A 46 -48.46 22.31 -16.14
C ALA A 46 -48.57 22.68 -17.60
N VAL A 47 -47.99 21.86 -18.50
CA VAL A 47 -48.07 22.03 -19.96
C VAL A 47 -49.53 21.95 -20.43
N ASP A 48 -50.30 21.00 -19.87
CA ASP A 48 -51.72 20.83 -20.25
C ASP A 48 -52.58 22.01 -19.84
N PHE A 49 -52.18 22.85 -18.86
CA PHE A 49 -52.84 24.12 -18.51
C PHE A 49 -52.43 25.32 -19.38
N ILE A 50 -51.48 25.13 -20.33
CA ILE A 50 -51.03 26.20 -21.26
C ILE A 50 -51.66 26.05 -22.64
N VAL A 51 -52.37 24.96 -22.95
CA VAL A 51 -52.87 24.60 -24.27
C VAL A 51 -54.03 25.48 -24.68
N GLY A 52 -53.70 26.56 -25.41
CA GLY A 52 -54.70 27.44 -26.07
C GLY A 52 -54.35 28.92 -25.91
N LYS A 53 -54.49 29.66 -27.03
CA LYS A 53 -54.24 31.12 -27.05
C LYS A 53 -55.29 31.83 -26.19
N GLY A 54 -54.86 32.44 -25.05
CA GLY A 54 -55.72 33.12 -24.12
C GLY A 54 -56.44 32.25 -23.08
N GLN A 55 -56.10 30.94 -22.98
CA GLN A 55 -56.69 30.00 -22.02
C GLN A 55 -55.63 29.44 -21.04
N VAL A 56 -54.74 30.28 -20.56
CA VAL A 56 -53.71 29.88 -19.59
C VAL A 56 -54.25 30.04 -18.17
N ASP A 57 -54.28 28.95 -17.40
CA ASP A 57 -54.64 28.96 -15.99
C ASP A 57 -53.42 29.21 -15.08
N PHE A 58 -53.05 30.49 -14.95
CA PHE A 58 -51.90 30.88 -14.11
C PHE A 58 -52.02 30.46 -12.67
N GLY A 59 -53.25 30.34 -12.13
CA GLY A 59 -53.46 29.91 -10.73
C GLY A 59 -53.06 28.46 -10.49
N LYS A 60 -53.42 27.55 -11.41
CA LYS A 60 -53.04 26.14 -11.32
C LYS A 60 -51.57 25.97 -11.62
N ILE A 61 -51.01 26.69 -12.58
CA ILE A 61 -49.58 26.65 -12.89
C ILE A 61 -48.75 27.07 -11.68
N LEU A 62 -49.15 28.15 -10.96
CA LEU A 62 -48.45 28.58 -9.74
C LEU A 62 -48.49 27.51 -8.65
N GLN A 63 -49.65 26.86 -8.46
CA GLN A 63 -49.74 25.75 -7.50
C GLN A 63 -48.81 24.57 -7.84
N ILE A 64 -48.69 24.22 -9.15
CA ILE A 64 -47.77 23.18 -9.61
C ILE A 64 -46.33 23.61 -9.39
N LEU A 65 -45.98 24.86 -9.66
CA LEU A 65 -44.62 25.37 -9.44
C LEU A 65 -44.22 25.31 -7.95
N VAL A 66 -45.17 25.66 -7.04
CA VAL A 66 -44.90 25.53 -5.59
C VAL A 66 -44.69 24.05 -5.21
N LYS A 67 -45.55 23.14 -5.68
CA LYS A 67 -45.35 21.68 -5.46
C LYS A 67 -44.00 21.21 -5.99
N LEU A 68 -43.61 21.63 -7.19
CA LEU A 68 -42.34 21.28 -7.81
C LEU A 68 -41.15 21.80 -6.99
N ALA A 69 -41.22 23.03 -6.48
CA ALA A 69 -40.18 23.61 -5.61
C ALA A 69 -40.03 22.79 -4.31
N VAL A 70 -41.13 22.36 -3.68
CA VAL A 70 -41.12 21.52 -2.49
C VAL A 70 -40.50 20.16 -2.81
N ILE A 71 -40.87 19.52 -3.94
CA ILE A 71 -40.32 18.22 -4.37
C ILE A 71 -38.82 18.31 -4.61
N ILE A 72 -38.36 19.38 -5.29
CA ILE A 72 -36.92 19.59 -5.52
C ILE A 72 -36.20 19.75 -4.18
N GLY A 73 -36.75 20.50 -3.24
CA GLY A 73 -36.19 20.67 -1.88
C GLY A 73 -36.07 19.33 -1.14
N VAL A 74 -37.14 18.53 -1.13
CA VAL A 74 -37.14 17.20 -0.49
C VAL A 74 -36.15 16.26 -1.15
N THR A 75 -36.12 16.25 -2.48
CA THR A 75 -35.18 15.42 -3.26
C THR A 75 -33.74 15.78 -2.96
N SER A 76 -33.41 17.08 -2.89
CA SER A 76 -32.06 17.56 -2.59
C SER A 76 -31.61 17.14 -1.18
N VAL A 77 -32.51 17.25 -0.18
CA VAL A 77 -32.23 16.82 1.19
C VAL A 77 -32.07 15.30 1.25
N ALA A 78 -32.95 14.53 0.59
CA ALA A 78 -32.84 13.06 0.55
C ALA A 78 -31.54 12.61 -0.12
N GLN A 79 -31.15 13.24 -1.23
CA GLN A 79 -29.90 12.98 -1.92
C GLN A 79 -28.68 13.28 -1.04
N TRP A 80 -28.72 14.39 -0.31
CA TRP A 80 -27.64 14.76 0.62
C TRP A 80 -27.52 13.75 1.76
N LEU A 81 -28.64 13.33 2.38
CA LEU A 81 -28.65 12.31 3.42
C LEU A 81 -28.17 10.95 2.92
N MET A 82 -28.56 10.56 1.71
CA MET A 82 -28.07 9.34 1.05
C MET A 82 -26.55 9.37 0.91
N ASN A 83 -25.99 10.48 0.42
CA ASN A 83 -24.54 10.64 0.26
C ASN A 83 -23.81 10.61 1.60
N LEU A 84 -24.38 11.21 2.66
CA LEU A 84 -23.83 11.12 4.02
C LEU A 84 -23.77 9.65 4.49
N CYS A 85 -24.83 8.88 4.30
CA CYS A 85 -24.85 7.45 4.66
C CYS A 85 -23.78 6.67 3.88
N ASN A 86 -23.69 6.86 2.57
CA ASN A 86 -22.72 6.19 1.71
C ASN A 86 -21.28 6.51 2.12
N ASN A 87 -20.98 7.79 2.40
CA ASN A 87 -19.66 8.22 2.87
C ASN A 87 -19.34 7.60 4.24
N GLN A 88 -20.29 7.58 5.19
CA GLN A 88 -20.07 6.97 6.50
C GLN A 88 -19.75 5.47 6.41
N ILE A 89 -20.46 4.72 5.56
CA ILE A 89 -20.18 3.29 5.33
C ILE A 89 -18.78 3.14 4.76
N THR A 90 -18.51 3.82 3.64
CA THR A 90 -17.28 3.64 2.87
C THR A 90 -16.05 3.96 3.70
N TYR A 91 -16.00 5.16 4.30
CA TYR A 91 -14.80 5.59 5.03
C TYR A 91 -14.56 4.81 6.33
N ARG A 92 -15.61 4.32 7.00
CA ARG A 92 -15.44 3.45 8.18
C ARG A 92 -14.92 2.08 7.81
N VAL A 93 -15.49 1.43 6.78
CA VAL A 93 -15.02 0.14 6.29
C VAL A 93 -13.56 0.24 5.82
N VAL A 94 -13.23 1.29 5.08
CA VAL A 94 -11.88 1.53 4.56
C VAL A 94 -10.88 1.77 5.70
N LYS A 95 -11.28 2.56 6.72
CA LYS A 95 -10.48 2.75 7.93
C LYS A 95 -10.15 1.40 8.58
N ASP A 96 -11.17 0.56 8.80
CA ASP A 96 -10.99 -0.74 9.46
C ASP A 96 -10.08 -1.68 8.65
N VAL A 97 -10.25 -1.71 7.33
CA VAL A 97 -9.39 -2.50 6.42
C VAL A 97 -7.96 -2.00 6.46
N ARG A 98 -7.74 -0.68 6.42
CA ARG A 98 -6.39 -0.08 6.47
C ARG A 98 -5.70 -0.35 7.81
N MET A 99 -6.44 -0.21 8.92
CA MET A 99 -5.92 -0.54 10.25
C MET A 99 -5.52 -2.00 10.35
N ASN A 100 -6.40 -2.92 9.92
CA ASN A 100 -6.11 -4.36 9.94
C ASN A 100 -4.89 -4.70 9.07
N ALA A 101 -4.76 -4.08 7.90
CA ALA A 101 -3.60 -4.28 7.02
C ALA A 101 -2.30 -3.76 7.67
N PHE A 102 -2.35 -2.59 8.31
CA PHE A 102 -1.19 -2.03 8.99
C PHE A 102 -0.79 -2.82 10.24
N GLU A 103 -1.76 -3.26 11.05
CA GLU A 103 -1.51 -4.14 12.20
C GLU A 103 -0.92 -5.49 11.77
N HIS A 104 -1.38 -6.02 10.64
CA HIS A 104 -0.86 -7.26 10.09
C HIS A 104 0.59 -7.11 9.62
N LEU A 105 0.92 -5.98 8.96
CA LEU A 105 2.29 -5.65 8.57
C LEU A 105 3.28 -5.75 9.74
N GLN A 106 2.88 -5.29 10.93
CA GLN A 106 3.74 -5.35 12.13
C GLN A 106 3.97 -6.78 12.66
N LYS A 107 3.16 -7.74 12.21
CA LYS A 107 3.21 -9.15 12.64
C LYS A 107 3.81 -10.07 11.59
N LEU A 108 4.14 -9.54 10.40
CA LEU A 108 4.74 -10.33 9.32
C LEU A 108 6.19 -10.71 9.65
N PRO A 109 6.61 -11.92 9.27
CA PRO A 109 8.00 -12.34 9.41
C PRO A 109 8.90 -11.52 8.47
N LEU A 110 10.16 -11.32 8.86
CA LEU A 110 11.16 -10.63 8.03
C LEU A 110 11.30 -11.28 6.65
N LYS A 111 11.12 -12.59 6.56
CA LYS A 111 11.09 -13.35 5.31
C LYS A 111 10.12 -12.78 4.28
N TYR A 112 8.95 -12.30 4.71
CA TYR A 112 7.98 -11.68 3.81
C TYR A 112 8.51 -10.36 3.26
N VAL A 113 9.06 -9.52 4.14
CA VAL A 113 9.61 -8.20 3.79
C VAL A 113 10.79 -8.33 2.82
N ASP A 114 11.69 -9.28 3.07
CA ASP A 114 12.86 -9.54 2.22
C ASP A 114 12.50 -10.14 0.84
N SER A 115 11.35 -10.81 0.73
CA SER A 115 10.91 -11.45 -0.51
C SER A 115 10.00 -10.60 -1.39
N HIS A 116 9.51 -9.45 -0.88
CA HIS A 116 8.60 -8.56 -1.60
C HIS A 116 9.14 -7.14 -1.68
N PRO A 117 9.03 -6.46 -2.84
CA PRO A 117 9.41 -5.06 -2.95
C PRO A 117 8.61 -4.17 -1.99
N TYR A 118 9.28 -3.24 -1.31
CA TYR A 118 8.62 -2.29 -0.39
C TYR A 118 7.47 -1.52 -1.05
N GLY A 119 7.68 -1.07 -2.30
CA GLY A 119 6.67 -0.34 -3.06
C GLY A 119 5.38 -1.16 -3.29
N GLU A 120 5.49 -2.48 -3.45
CA GLU A 120 4.32 -3.35 -3.59
C GLU A 120 3.50 -3.39 -2.29
N THR A 121 4.16 -3.57 -1.15
CA THR A 121 3.52 -3.60 0.17
C THR A 121 2.85 -2.26 0.50
N ILE A 122 3.53 -1.14 0.23
CA ILE A 122 2.97 0.21 0.40
C ILE A 122 1.75 0.40 -0.50
N SER A 123 1.83 -0.01 -1.78
CA SER A 123 0.73 0.09 -2.73
C SER A 123 -0.49 -0.71 -2.29
N ARG A 124 -0.32 -1.89 -1.69
CA ARG A 124 -1.43 -2.71 -1.14
C ARG A 124 -2.17 -1.99 0.00
N ILE A 125 -1.45 -1.34 0.90
CA ILE A 125 -2.03 -0.68 2.09
C ILE A 125 -2.65 0.69 1.74
N ILE A 126 -2.08 1.41 0.79
CA ILE A 126 -2.52 2.77 0.44
C ILE A 126 -3.39 2.73 -0.81
N THR A 127 -2.79 2.43 -1.98
CA THR A 127 -3.44 2.58 -3.28
C THR A 127 -4.57 1.58 -3.50
N ASP A 128 -4.37 0.29 -3.16
CA ASP A 128 -5.40 -0.73 -3.32
C ASP A 128 -6.59 -0.50 -2.36
N VAL A 129 -6.33 -0.04 -1.14
CA VAL A 129 -7.40 0.31 -0.19
C VAL A 129 -8.17 1.54 -0.65
N GLU A 130 -7.50 2.53 -1.27
CA GLU A 130 -8.16 3.72 -1.83
C GLU A 130 -9.02 3.36 -3.04
N GLN A 131 -8.49 2.56 -3.97
CA GLN A 131 -9.26 2.07 -5.13
C GLN A 131 -10.47 1.20 -4.71
N PHE A 132 -10.33 0.43 -3.63
CA PHE A 132 -11.45 -0.28 -3.02
C PHE A 132 -12.51 0.67 -2.46
N SER A 133 -12.09 1.77 -1.81
CA SER A 133 -12.97 2.84 -1.32
C SER A 133 -13.81 3.45 -2.44
N ASP A 134 -13.15 3.84 -3.54
CA ASP A 134 -13.80 4.49 -4.67
C ASP A 134 -14.85 3.58 -5.33
N GLY A 135 -14.51 2.31 -5.50
CA GLY A 135 -15.43 1.33 -6.04
C GLY A 135 -16.64 1.03 -5.14
N LEU A 136 -16.46 1.04 -3.81
CA LEU A 136 -17.57 0.94 -2.87
C LEU A 136 -18.47 2.15 -2.95
N LEU A 137 -17.91 3.34 -2.96
CA LEU A 137 -18.67 4.60 -3.03
C LEU A 137 -19.46 4.71 -4.33
N MET A 138 -18.85 4.37 -5.47
CA MET A 138 -19.53 4.32 -6.75
C MET A 138 -20.62 3.24 -6.78
N GLY A 139 -20.32 2.06 -6.22
CA GLY A 139 -21.27 0.96 -6.12
C GLY A 139 -22.55 1.36 -5.37
N PHE A 140 -22.40 1.95 -4.20
CA PHE A 140 -23.56 2.39 -3.39
C PHE A 140 -24.30 3.58 -4.02
N SER A 141 -23.57 4.57 -4.51
CA SER A 141 -24.20 5.80 -4.99
C SER A 141 -24.82 5.66 -6.40
N GLN A 142 -24.16 4.98 -7.33
CA GLN A 142 -24.59 4.94 -8.72
C GLN A 142 -25.31 3.65 -9.10
N LEU A 143 -24.88 2.48 -8.59
CA LEU A 143 -25.54 1.23 -8.94
C LEU A 143 -26.94 1.15 -8.34
N PHE A 144 -27.09 1.47 -7.04
CA PHE A 144 -28.40 1.44 -6.38
C PHE A 144 -29.36 2.46 -7.00
N THR A 145 -28.90 3.72 -7.13
CA THR A 145 -29.72 4.76 -7.74
C THR A 145 -30.08 4.41 -9.19
N GLY A 146 -29.12 3.88 -9.96
CA GLY A 146 -29.35 3.46 -11.35
C GLY A 146 -30.39 2.35 -11.50
N VAL A 147 -30.30 1.30 -10.68
CA VAL A 147 -31.27 0.19 -10.68
C VAL A 147 -32.68 0.68 -10.29
N VAL A 148 -32.77 1.48 -9.21
CA VAL A 148 -34.05 2.05 -8.75
C VAL A 148 -34.61 3.01 -9.82
N THR A 149 -33.78 3.80 -10.48
CA THR A 149 -34.22 4.69 -11.58
C THR A 149 -34.76 3.89 -12.76
N ILE A 150 -34.11 2.83 -13.21
CA ILE A 150 -34.60 1.98 -14.29
C ILE A 150 -35.96 1.37 -13.95
N ALA A 151 -36.07 0.72 -12.76
CA ALA A 151 -37.31 0.10 -12.32
C ALA A 151 -38.42 1.11 -12.10
N GLY A 152 -38.13 2.23 -11.46
CA GLY A 152 -39.07 3.32 -11.23
C GLY A 152 -39.56 3.96 -12.53
N THR A 153 -38.66 4.29 -13.46
CA THR A 153 -39.02 4.89 -14.74
C THR A 153 -39.94 3.96 -15.54
N LEU A 154 -39.64 2.65 -15.56
CA LEU A 154 -40.50 1.67 -16.19
C LEU A 154 -41.90 1.63 -15.57
N ALA A 155 -42.00 1.60 -14.24
CA ALA A 155 -43.27 1.61 -13.53
C ALA A 155 -44.10 2.86 -13.87
N PHE A 156 -43.49 4.04 -13.83
CA PHE A 156 -44.15 5.31 -14.19
C PHE A 156 -44.57 5.34 -15.66
N MET A 157 -43.72 4.92 -16.60
CA MET A 157 -44.07 4.87 -18.01
C MET A 157 -45.24 3.91 -18.29
N LEU A 158 -45.22 2.74 -17.69
CA LEU A 158 -46.33 1.74 -17.83
C LEU A 158 -47.64 2.26 -17.25
N SER A 159 -47.62 3.06 -16.20
CA SER A 159 -48.80 3.68 -15.60
C SER A 159 -49.47 4.72 -16.50
N ILE A 160 -48.71 5.38 -17.38
CA ILE A 160 -49.22 6.41 -18.30
C ILE A 160 -49.74 5.77 -19.60
N ASN A 161 -48.92 5.00 -20.31
CA ASN A 161 -49.31 4.33 -21.53
C ASN A 161 -48.40 3.13 -21.87
N VAL A 162 -48.99 1.92 -21.90
CA VAL A 162 -48.25 0.68 -22.13
C VAL A 162 -47.67 0.61 -23.56
N LYS A 163 -48.35 1.11 -24.58
CA LYS A 163 -47.91 0.99 -25.97
C LYS A 163 -46.60 1.76 -26.22
N ILE A 164 -46.50 3.01 -25.72
CA ILE A 164 -45.29 3.81 -25.85
C ILE A 164 -44.15 3.25 -25.00
N SER A 165 -44.47 2.75 -23.81
CA SER A 165 -43.49 2.13 -22.91
C SER A 165 -42.80 0.92 -23.55
N LEU A 166 -43.55 0.08 -24.28
CA LEU A 166 -42.98 -1.06 -25.01
C LEU A 166 -41.97 -0.64 -26.07
N ILE A 167 -42.18 0.49 -26.76
CA ILE A 167 -41.21 1.02 -27.74
C ILE A 167 -39.89 1.32 -27.06
N VAL A 168 -39.94 1.98 -25.93
CA VAL A 168 -38.71 2.34 -25.15
C VAL A 168 -38.02 1.07 -24.65
N ILE A 169 -38.78 0.12 -24.10
CA ILE A 169 -38.25 -1.15 -23.56
C ILE A 169 -37.53 -1.97 -24.63
N PHE A 170 -38.05 -2.03 -25.86
CA PHE A 170 -37.46 -2.82 -26.93
C PHE A 170 -36.25 -2.16 -27.61
N ILE A 171 -36.24 -0.83 -27.72
CA ILE A 171 -35.16 -0.11 -28.42
C ILE A 171 -33.96 0.15 -27.51
N THR A 172 -34.18 0.43 -26.21
CA THR A 172 -33.08 0.78 -25.29
C THR A 172 -31.98 -0.29 -25.14
N PRO A 173 -32.28 -1.61 -25.09
CA PRO A 173 -31.22 -2.63 -25.05
C PRO A 173 -30.25 -2.57 -26.22
N LEU A 174 -30.62 -1.95 -27.35
CA LEU A 174 -29.74 -1.72 -28.49
C LEU A 174 -28.56 -0.81 -28.10
N SER A 175 -28.77 0.17 -27.22
CA SER A 175 -27.69 1.03 -26.73
C SER A 175 -26.65 0.27 -25.90
N LEU A 176 -27.09 -0.71 -25.08
CA LEU A 176 -26.19 -1.60 -24.33
C LEU A 176 -25.38 -2.50 -25.27
N PHE A 177 -26.03 -3.03 -26.31
CA PHE A 177 -25.34 -3.86 -27.29
C PHE A 177 -24.24 -3.06 -28.01
N VAL A 178 -24.54 -1.85 -28.45
CA VAL A 178 -23.57 -0.95 -29.10
C VAL A 178 -22.44 -0.60 -28.15
N ALA A 179 -22.75 -0.19 -26.92
CA ALA A 179 -21.76 0.17 -25.92
C ALA A 179 -20.84 -1.03 -25.60
N SER A 180 -21.40 -2.22 -25.40
CA SER A 180 -20.65 -3.46 -25.12
C SER A 180 -19.75 -3.87 -26.29
N PHE A 181 -20.24 -3.76 -27.51
CA PHE A 181 -19.45 -4.05 -28.71
C PHE A 181 -18.23 -3.13 -28.85
N VAL A 182 -18.44 -1.83 -28.67
CA VAL A 182 -17.35 -0.84 -28.73
C VAL A 182 -16.36 -1.07 -27.59
N ALA A 183 -16.83 -1.24 -26.35
CA ALA A 183 -16.00 -1.49 -25.18
C ALA A 183 -15.11 -2.73 -25.35
N LYS A 184 -15.66 -3.83 -25.85
CA LYS A 184 -14.92 -5.08 -26.11
C LYS A 184 -13.81 -4.89 -27.15
N LYS A 185 -14.05 -4.09 -28.19
CA LYS A 185 -13.07 -3.78 -29.23
C LYS A 185 -11.98 -2.84 -28.74
N THR A 186 -12.34 -1.90 -27.87
CA THR A 186 -11.44 -0.87 -27.32
C THR A 186 -10.53 -1.44 -26.22
N TYR A 187 -10.97 -2.48 -25.51
CA TYR A 187 -10.23 -3.08 -24.38
C TYR A 187 -8.79 -3.47 -24.74
N ASN A 188 -8.59 -4.17 -25.86
CA ASN A 188 -7.25 -4.60 -26.27
C ASN A 188 -6.36 -3.39 -26.62
N MET A 189 -6.93 -2.31 -27.12
CA MET A 189 -6.18 -1.08 -27.45
C MET A 189 -5.72 -0.36 -26.20
N PHE A 190 -6.57 -0.26 -25.18
CA PHE A 190 -6.18 0.29 -23.88
C PHE A 190 -5.16 -0.59 -23.15
N LYS A 191 -5.22 -1.90 -23.31
CA LYS A 191 -4.22 -2.83 -22.77
C LYS A 191 -2.84 -2.54 -23.37
N ILE A 192 -2.73 -2.45 -24.68
CA ILE A 192 -1.47 -2.12 -25.38
C ILE A 192 -0.96 -0.74 -24.94
N GLN A 193 -1.83 0.26 -24.89
CA GLN A 193 -1.48 1.60 -24.41
C GLN A 193 -0.93 1.57 -22.98
N SER A 194 -1.54 0.79 -22.08
CA SER A 194 -1.09 0.64 -20.70
C SER A 194 0.29 -0.03 -20.62
N GLU A 195 0.52 -1.08 -21.41
CA GLU A 195 1.80 -1.78 -21.49
C GLU A 195 2.92 -0.87 -22.01
N THR A 196 2.66 -0.11 -23.09
CA THR A 196 3.62 0.85 -23.64
C THR A 196 3.91 2.00 -22.66
N ARG A 197 2.88 2.48 -21.95
CA ARG A 197 3.05 3.51 -20.90
C ARG A 197 3.92 2.98 -19.76
N ALA A 198 3.73 1.73 -19.34
CA ALA A 198 4.56 1.10 -18.30
C ALA A 198 6.03 1.01 -18.74
N GLN A 199 6.31 0.68 -20.00
CA GLN A 199 7.67 0.68 -20.56
C GLN A 199 8.30 2.08 -20.53
N MET A 200 7.54 3.11 -20.90
CA MET A 200 8.00 4.51 -20.84
C MET A 200 8.31 4.92 -19.40
N THR A 201 7.41 4.62 -18.45
CA THR A 201 7.61 4.93 -17.03
C THR A 201 8.87 4.25 -16.50
N SER A 202 9.08 2.97 -16.84
CA SER A 202 10.28 2.22 -16.44
C SER A 202 11.57 2.84 -17.01
N LEU A 203 11.55 3.28 -18.27
CA LEU A 203 12.70 3.96 -18.86
C LEU A 203 13.00 5.31 -18.17
N VAL A 204 11.97 6.09 -17.87
CA VAL A 204 12.12 7.38 -17.19
C VAL A 204 12.69 7.17 -15.78
N ASP A 205 12.16 6.21 -15.04
CA ASP A 205 12.62 5.86 -13.69
C ASP A 205 14.10 5.42 -13.71
N GLU A 206 14.47 4.53 -14.65
CA GLU A 206 15.85 4.10 -14.88
C GLU A 206 16.78 5.29 -15.16
N MET A 207 16.38 6.21 -16.05
CA MET A 207 17.21 7.35 -16.45
C MET A 207 17.32 8.41 -15.36
N VAL A 208 16.22 8.71 -14.64
CA VAL A 208 16.21 9.68 -13.53
C VAL A 208 17.00 9.14 -12.34
N GLY A 209 16.78 7.89 -11.96
CA GLY A 209 17.48 7.26 -10.84
C GLY A 209 19.01 7.20 -11.07
N ASN A 210 19.43 7.06 -12.33
CA ASN A 210 20.85 6.96 -12.71
C ASN A 210 21.37 8.19 -13.46
N GLN A 211 20.75 9.37 -13.29
CA GLN A 211 21.07 10.58 -14.06
C GLN A 211 22.58 10.95 -14.04
N LYS A 212 23.26 10.77 -12.91
CA LYS A 212 24.71 11.00 -12.79
C LYS A 212 25.52 10.09 -13.71
N VAL A 213 25.11 8.82 -13.81
CA VAL A 213 25.77 7.83 -14.69
C VAL A 213 25.49 8.16 -16.17
N VAL A 214 24.24 8.48 -16.50
CA VAL A 214 23.83 8.90 -17.85
C VAL A 214 24.66 10.08 -18.33
N GLN A 215 24.87 11.09 -17.48
CA GLN A 215 25.69 12.26 -17.80
C GLN A 215 27.17 11.92 -17.89
N ALA A 216 27.72 11.15 -16.94
CA ALA A 216 29.13 10.80 -16.89
C ALA A 216 29.58 10.01 -18.14
N PHE A 217 28.72 9.16 -18.69
CA PHE A 217 29.00 8.35 -19.89
C PHE A 217 28.47 8.99 -21.19
N GLY A 218 27.93 10.21 -21.16
CA GLY A 218 27.41 10.89 -22.35
C GLY A 218 26.25 10.13 -23.03
N TYR A 219 25.50 9.32 -22.28
CA TYR A 219 24.46 8.43 -22.80
C TYR A 219 23.15 9.16 -23.17
N GLY A 220 23.05 10.47 -22.90
CA GLY A 220 21.82 11.27 -23.07
C GLY A 220 21.21 11.18 -24.46
N LYS A 221 22.04 11.19 -25.53
CA LYS A 221 21.52 11.11 -26.90
C LYS A 221 20.84 9.75 -27.18
N ARG A 222 21.44 8.65 -26.76
CA ARG A 222 20.86 7.30 -26.91
C ARG A 222 19.61 7.12 -26.06
N SER A 223 19.60 7.68 -24.85
CA SER A 223 18.39 7.69 -23.99
C SER A 223 17.23 8.41 -24.65
N LEU A 224 17.52 9.55 -25.31
CA LEU A 224 16.51 10.32 -26.04
C LEU A 224 15.97 9.55 -27.26
N GLU A 225 16.81 8.88 -28.03
CA GLU A 225 16.40 8.06 -29.17
C GLU A 225 15.51 6.89 -28.72
N ARG A 226 15.85 6.23 -27.60
CA ARG A 226 15.03 5.17 -27.02
C ARG A 226 13.70 5.68 -26.49
N PHE A 227 13.72 6.83 -25.82
CA PHE A 227 12.50 7.51 -25.33
C PHE A 227 11.58 7.88 -26.48
N ASP A 228 12.12 8.48 -27.55
CA ASP A 228 11.34 8.91 -28.71
C ASP A 228 10.67 7.73 -29.41
N THR A 229 11.36 6.61 -29.52
CA THR A 229 10.80 5.36 -30.09
C THR A 229 9.57 4.91 -29.30
N ILE A 230 9.68 4.79 -27.97
CA ILE A 230 8.57 4.38 -27.11
C ILE A 230 7.44 5.44 -27.12
N ASN A 231 7.79 6.72 -27.17
CA ASN A 231 6.84 7.83 -27.18
C ASN A 231 6.02 7.86 -28.47
N GLU A 232 6.62 7.61 -29.63
CA GLU A 232 5.89 7.51 -30.90
C GLU A 232 4.98 6.28 -30.93
N GLU A 233 5.41 5.15 -30.34
CA GLU A 233 4.55 3.99 -30.19
C GLU A 233 3.38 4.29 -29.24
N LEU A 234 3.64 4.93 -28.10
CA LEU A 234 2.62 5.36 -27.14
C LEU A 234 1.62 6.34 -27.76
N LYS A 235 2.11 7.30 -28.52
CA LYS A 235 1.27 8.25 -29.28
C LYS A 235 0.34 7.49 -30.23
N THR A 236 0.87 6.56 -31.01
CA THR A 236 0.10 5.79 -32.00
C THR A 236 -0.98 4.93 -31.36
N CYS A 237 -0.64 4.17 -30.32
CA CYS A 237 -1.62 3.34 -29.61
C CYS A 237 -2.64 4.19 -28.83
N SER A 238 -2.21 5.33 -28.26
CA SER A 238 -3.11 6.26 -27.56
C SER A 238 -4.13 6.89 -28.48
N ILE A 239 -3.73 7.38 -29.67
CA ILE A 239 -4.66 7.94 -30.65
C ILE A 239 -5.71 6.90 -31.05
N ARG A 240 -5.30 5.66 -31.32
CA ARG A 240 -6.23 4.57 -31.66
C ARG A 240 -7.18 4.26 -30.51
N ALA A 241 -6.67 4.12 -29.28
CA ALA A 241 -7.48 3.82 -28.10
C ALA A 241 -8.51 4.92 -27.83
N ILE A 242 -8.10 6.20 -27.89
CA ILE A 242 -8.96 7.36 -27.67
C ILE A 242 -9.99 7.48 -28.80
N PHE A 243 -9.59 7.28 -30.05
CA PHE A 243 -10.52 7.34 -31.20
C PHE A 243 -11.66 6.34 -31.04
N PHE A 244 -11.36 5.06 -30.79
CA PHE A 244 -12.39 4.04 -30.61
C PHE A 244 -13.21 4.25 -29.33
N SER A 245 -12.61 4.71 -28.24
CA SER A 245 -13.33 5.06 -27.02
C SER A 245 -14.29 6.24 -27.24
N SER A 246 -13.86 7.24 -28.00
CA SER A 246 -14.66 8.44 -28.29
C SER A 246 -15.91 8.14 -29.13
N ILE A 247 -15.94 7.03 -29.89
CA ILE A 247 -17.11 6.62 -30.68
C ILE A 247 -18.23 6.11 -29.75
N THR A 248 -17.95 5.65 -28.53
CA THR A 248 -18.95 5.11 -27.60
C THR A 248 -20.07 6.11 -27.31
N ASN A 249 -19.71 7.33 -26.89
CA ASN A 249 -20.68 8.38 -26.55
C ASN A 249 -21.56 8.83 -27.71
N PRO A 250 -21.02 9.16 -28.90
CA PRO A 250 -21.84 9.49 -30.06
C PRO A 250 -22.77 8.35 -30.49
N SER A 251 -22.28 7.09 -30.45
CA SER A 251 -23.09 5.93 -30.84
C SER A 251 -24.25 5.68 -29.87
N THR A 252 -24.01 5.77 -28.57
CA THR A 252 -25.09 5.64 -27.57
C THR A 252 -26.08 6.81 -27.66
N ARG A 253 -25.59 8.03 -27.87
CA ARG A 253 -26.46 9.22 -28.11
C ARG A 253 -27.30 9.07 -29.36
N PHE A 254 -26.76 8.49 -30.43
CA PHE A 254 -27.52 8.23 -31.66
C PHE A 254 -28.67 7.26 -31.39
N VAL A 255 -28.41 6.13 -30.68
CA VAL A 255 -29.46 5.19 -30.30
C VAL A 255 -30.50 5.84 -29.38
N ASN A 256 -30.05 6.64 -28.40
CA ASN A 256 -30.98 7.38 -27.54
C ASN A 256 -31.81 8.40 -28.34
N GLY A 257 -31.22 9.04 -29.36
CA GLY A 257 -31.93 9.89 -30.29
C GLY A 257 -33.00 9.16 -31.08
N LEU A 258 -32.74 7.91 -31.50
CA LEU A 258 -33.74 7.06 -32.15
C LEU A 258 -34.90 6.72 -31.20
N VAL A 259 -34.60 6.35 -29.93
CA VAL A 259 -35.62 6.13 -28.90
C VAL A 259 -36.47 7.37 -28.72
N TYR A 260 -35.85 8.54 -28.54
CA TYR A 260 -36.53 9.81 -28.33
C TYR A 260 -37.39 10.20 -29.52
N SER A 261 -36.89 10.07 -30.75
CA SER A 261 -37.63 10.33 -31.97
C SER A 261 -38.81 9.36 -32.16
N GLY A 262 -38.59 8.08 -31.86
CA GLY A 262 -39.65 7.06 -31.85
C GLY A 262 -40.79 7.41 -30.91
N VAL A 263 -40.45 7.74 -29.63
CA VAL A 263 -41.42 8.21 -28.64
C VAL A 263 -42.13 9.48 -29.10
N GLY A 264 -41.40 10.42 -29.68
CA GLY A 264 -41.96 11.67 -30.22
C GLY A 264 -42.98 11.45 -31.32
N ILE A 265 -42.64 10.63 -32.32
CA ILE A 265 -43.52 10.35 -33.46
C ILE A 265 -44.76 9.58 -33.02
N PHE A 266 -44.59 8.44 -32.34
CA PHE A 266 -45.71 7.64 -31.92
C PHE A 266 -46.57 8.34 -30.86
N GLY A 267 -45.93 9.07 -29.94
CA GLY A 267 -46.63 9.86 -28.94
C GLY A 267 -47.44 11.02 -29.56
N ALA A 268 -46.88 11.71 -30.58
CA ALA A 268 -47.62 12.76 -31.30
C ALA A 268 -48.86 12.20 -32.03
N VAL A 269 -48.74 11.03 -32.68
CA VAL A 269 -49.88 10.37 -33.32
C VAL A 269 -50.96 10.02 -32.27
N LEU A 270 -50.59 9.47 -31.12
CA LEU A 270 -51.53 9.16 -30.05
C LEU A 270 -52.14 10.43 -29.41
N ALA A 271 -51.39 11.49 -29.33
CA ALA A 271 -51.89 12.78 -28.85
C ALA A 271 -52.90 13.41 -29.83
N MET A 272 -52.65 13.33 -31.14
CA MET A 272 -53.62 13.75 -32.17
C MET A 272 -54.91 12.91 -32.16
N GLN A 273 -54.81 11.64 -31.76
CA GLN A 273 -55.97 10.76 -31.59
C GLN A 273 -56.72 10.98 -30.24
N GLY A 274 -56.21 11.83 -29.38
CA GLY A 274 -56.78 12.11 -28.07
C GLY A 274 -56.56 11.01 -27.03
N VAL A 275 -55.67 10.04 -27.30
CA VAL A 275 -55.36 8.94 -26.37
C VAL A 275 -54.44 9.39 -25.23
N ILE A 276 -53.56 10.36 -25.48
CA ILE A 276 -52.71 10.98 -24.49
C ILE A 276 -52.75 12.50 -24.64
N THR A 277 -52.41 13.27 -23.57
CA THR A 277 -52.29 14.71 -23.61
C THR A 277 -50.92 15.14 -24.12
N VAL A 278 -50.76 16.44 -24.46
CA VAL A 278 -49.47 17.02 -24.82
C VAL A 278 -48.51 17.00 -23.64
N GLY A 279 -49.02 17.21 -22.43
CA GLY A 279 -48.26 17.09 -21.19
C GLY A 279 -47.76 15.67 -20.95
N GLN A 280 -48.61 14.69 -21.18
CA GLN A 280 -48.18 13.27 -21.10
C GLN A 280 -47.11 12.91 -22.13
N LEU A 281 -47.19 13.43 -23.34
CA LEU A 281 -46.12 13.28 -24.33
C LEU A 281 -44.80 13.89 -23.86
N SER A 282 -44.83 15.09 -23.29
CA SER A 282 -43.64 15.75 -22.70
C SER A 282 -43.04 14.91 -21.57
N CYS A 283 -43.89 14.32 -20.76
CA CYS A 283 -43.48 13.41 -19.67
C CYS A 283 -42.78 12.16 -20.21
N PHE A 284 -43.33 11.50 -21.26
CA PHE A 284 -42.70 10.37 -21.93
C PHE A 284 -41.34 10.69 -22.53
N LEU A 285 -41.17 11.83 -23.17
CA LEU A 285 -39.89 12.27 -23.73
C LEU A 285 -38.84 12.43 -22.61
N THR A 286 -39.25 12.97 -21.48
CA THR A 286 -38.37 13.08 -20.29
C THR A 286 -37.98 11.71 -19.73
N TYR A 287 -38.96 10.79 -19.61
CA TYR A 287 -38.70 9.44 -19.13
C TYR A 287 -37.83 8.61 -20.09
N ALA A 288 -37.97 8.78 -21.39
CA ALA A 288 -37.11 8.13 -22.37
C ALA A 288 -35.63 8.48 -22.13
N ASN A 289 -35.34 9.75 -21.83
CA ASN A 289 -34.00 10.19 -21.46
C ASN A 289 -33.56 9.67 -20.09
N GLN A 290 -34.42 9.71 -19.06
CA GLN A 290 -34.10 9.23 -17.71
C GLN A 290 -33.90 7.70 -17.68
N TYR A 291 -34.62 6.94 -18.51
CA TYR A 291 -34.49 5.49 -18.61
C TYR A 291 -33.15 5.07 -19.25
N THR A 292 -32.69 5.81 -20.26
CA THR A 292 -31.47 5.46 -21.01
C THR A 292 -30.19 5.87 -20.27
N LYS A 293 -30.22 6.88 -19.42
CA LYS A 293 -29.06 7.43 -18.71
C LYS A 293 -28.32 6.39 -17.83
N PRO A 294 -28.98 5.65 -16.92
CA PRO A 294 -28.33 4.67 -16.08
C PRO A 294 -27.65 3.52 -16.85
N PHE A 295 -28.15 3.15 -18.03
CA PHE A 295 -27.52 2.10 -18.85
C PHE A 295 -26.12 2.51 -19.34
N ASN A 296 -25.91 3.80 -19.61
CA ASN A 296 -24.59 4.31 -20.02
C ASN A 296 -23.63 4.37 -18.81
N GLU A 297 -24.16 4.65 -17.63
CA GLU A 297 -23.38 4.77 -16.39
C GLU A 297 -23.03 3.39 -15.78
N ILE A 298 -23.94 2.42 -15.81
CA ILE A 298 -23.74 1.07 -15.24
C ILE A 298 -22.49 0.38 -15.79
N SER A 299 -22.15 0.56 -17.06
CA SER A 299 -20.97 -0.06 -17.66
C SER A 299 -19.66 0.40 -17.02
N SER A 300 -19.51 1.71 -16.76
CA SER A 300 -18.34 2.28 -16.10
C SER A 300 -18.29 1.87 -14.63
N VAL A 301 -19.42 1.97 -13.92
CA VAL A 301 -19.54 1.56 -12.51
C VAL A 301 -19.20 0.08 -12.32
N LEU A 302 -19.65 -0.80 -13.22
CA LEU A 302 -19.34 -2.23 -13.15
C LEU A 302 -17.84 -2.49 -13.29
N THR A 303 -17.14 -1.74 -14.13
CA THR A 303 -15.68 -1.83 -14.29
C THR A 303 -14.98 -1.38 -13.01
N GLU A 304 -15.37 -0.25 -12.43
CA GLU A 304 -14.79 0.25 -11.19
C GLU A 304 -15.04 -0.70 -9.99
N ILE A 305 -16.23 -1.28 -9.91
CA ILE A 305 -16.53 -2.30 -8.90
C ILE A 305 -15.64 -3.56 -9.11
N GLN A 306 -15.41 -3.99 -10.34
CA GLN A 306 -14.52 -5.12 -10.61
C GLN A 306 -13.07 -4.80 -10.21
N ASN A 307 -12.58 -3.61 -10.50
CA ASN A 307 -11.28 -3.12 -10.07
C ASN A 307 -11.18 -3.09 -8.55
N ALA A 308 -12.18 -2.53 -7.88
CA ALA A 308 -12.25 -2.47 -6.42
C ALA A 308 -12.22 -3.87 -5.77
N PHE A 309 -12.93 -4.85 -6.32
CA PHE A 309 -12.87 -6.23 -5.84
C PHE A 309 -11.51 -6.90 -6.09
N ALA A 310 -10.84 -6.56 -7.18
CA ALA A 310 -9.49 -7.03 -7.45
C ALA A 310 -8.48 -6.45 -6.45
N CYS A 311 -8.59 -5.14 -6.15
CA CYS A 311 -7.80 -4.47 -5.13
C CYS A 311 -8.09 -5.03 -3.73
N ALA A 312 -9.37 -5.16 -3.35
CA ALA A 312 -9.77 -5.77 -2.09
C ALA A 312 -9.22 -7.19 -1.93
N LYS A 313 -9.18 -7.97 -3.00
CA LYS A 313 -8.59 -9.31 -2.96
C LYS A 313 -7.10 -9.24 -2.62
N ARG A 314 -6.31 -8.37 -3.27
CA ARG A 314 -4.88 -8.22 -2.96
C ARG A 314 -4.63 -7.78 -1.52
N VAL A 315 -5.47 -6.86 -1.01
CA VAL A 315 -5.40 -6.43 0.40
C VAL A 315 -5.74 -7.58 1.34
N PHE A 316 -6.77 -8.38 1.03
CA PHE A 316 -7.13 -9.52 1.86
C PHE A 316 -6.11 -10.65 1.78
N ASP A 317 -5.56 -10.93 0.60
CA ASP A 317 -4.47 -11.90 0.43
C ASP A 317 -3.27 -11.46 1.30
N PHE A 318 -2.96 -10.15 1.36
CA PHE A 318 -1.93 -9.59 2.24
C PHE A 318 -2.27 -9.75 3.73
N ILE A 319 -3.52 -9.50 4.15
CA ILE A 319 -3.95 -9.67 5.55
C ILE A 319 -3.97 -11.16 5.97
N ASP A 320 -4.08 -12.08 5.01
CA ASP A 320 -4.12 -13.53 5.25
C ASP A 320 -2.73 -14.19 5.16
N GLU A 321 -1.66 -13.42 4.86
CA GLU A 321 -0.28 -13.92 4.90
C GLU A 321 0.07 -14.47 6.29
N GLU A 322 0.93 -15.47 6.32
CA GLU A 322 1.33 -16.08 7.57
C GLU A 322 2.10 -15.09 8.45
N VAL A 323 1.59 -14.86 9.65
CA VAL A 323 2.30 -14.04 10.65
C VAL A 323 3.54 -14.78 11.19
N GLU A 324 4.45 -14.03 11.79
CA GLU A 324 5.61 -14.61 12.48
C GLU A 324 5.15 -15.71 13.46
N THR A 325 5.87 -16.83 13.47
CA THR A 325 5.56 -17.96 14.35
C THR A 325 5.28 -17.49 15.78
N LYS A 326 4.14 -17.86 16.33
CA LYS A 326 3.80 -17.49 17.71
C LYS A 326 4.78 -18.12 18.68
N ASP A 327 5.07 -17.41 19.77
CA ASP A 327 5.81 -17.99 20.87
C ASP A 327 5.05 -19.20 21.45
N LYS A 328 5.76 -20.18 21.99
CA LYS A 328 5.15 -21.32 22.65
C LYS A 328 4.30 -20.86 23.85
N GLU A 329 3.19 -21.55 24.13
CA GLU A 329 2.44 -21.33 25.36
C GLU A 329 3.35 -21.60 26.57
N GLY A 330 3.45 -20.62 27.49
CA GLY A 330 4.35 -20.67 28.62
C GLY A 330 5.82 -20.38 28.30
N ALA A 331 6.13 -19.78 27.16
CA ALA A 331 7.50 -19.38 26.82
C ALA A 331 8.11 -18.48 27.91
N LEU A 332 9.38 -18.70 28.21
CA LEU A 332 10.13 -17.99 29.22
C LEU A 332 10.31 -16.51 28.83
N ILE A 333 10.04 -15.61 29.76
CA ILE A 333 10.42 -14.20 29.67
C ILE A 333 11.83 -14.05 30.23
N LEU A 334 12.81 -13.83 29.33
CA LEU A 334 14.20 -13.67 29.70
C LEU A 334 14.46 -12.26 30.23
N GLN A 335 14.35 -12.03 31.53
CA GLN A 335 14.52 -10.71 32.14
C GLN A 335 15.98 -10.27 32.22
N GLN A 336 16.87 -11.21 32.56
CA GLN A 336 18.32 -11.00 32.65
C GLN A 336 19.05 -12.13 31.95
N THR A 337 20.07 -11.80 31.18
CA THR A 337 20.97 -12.77 30.55
C THR A 337 22.42 -12.42 30.90
N ASP A 338 23.23 -13.45 31.06
CA ASP A 338 24.68 -13.32 31.22
C ASP A 338 25.35 -13.00 29.87
N GLY A 339 24.62 -13.15 28.75
CA GLY A 339 25.11 -12.92 27.39
C GLY A 339 25.86 -14.10 26.81
N SER A 340 25.92 -15.28 27.49
CA SER A 340 26.48 -16.47 26.87
C SER A 340 25.60 -17.03 25.78
N MET A 341 26.19 -17.54 24.70
CA MET A 341 25.48 -18.10 23.55
C MET A 341 26.11 -19.43 23.10
N GLU A 342 25.27 -20.38 22.73
CA GLU A 342 25.71 -21.65 22.17
C GLU A 342 24.85 -22.01 20.93
N LEU A 343 25.52 -22.36 19.86
CA LEU A 343 24.93 -22.82 18.60
C LEU A 343 25.36 -24.27 18.39
N GLN A 344 24.41 -25.17 18.27
CA GLN A 344 24.64 -26.61 18.11
C GLN A 344 24.01 -27.07 16.78
N HIS A 345 24.86 -27.54 15.86
CA HIS A 345 24.47 -28.14 14.59
C HIS A 345 23.48 -27.32 13.76
N ILE A 346 23.68 -26.00 13.70
CA ILE A 346 22.77 -25.09 13.02
C ILE A 346 22.85 -25.28 11.51
N SER A 347 21.69 -25.55 10.92
CA SER A 347 21.50 -25.52 9.47
C SER A 347 20.36 -24.57 9.12
N PHE A 348 20.54 -23.83 8.01
CA PHE A 348 19.55 -22.85 7.56
C PHE A 348 19.61 -22.62 6.06
N SER A 349 18.43 -22.40 5.45
CA SER A 349 18.23 -22.04 4.05
C SER A 349 17.10 -21.02 3.87
N TYR A 350 17.33 -19.97 3.10
CA TYR A 350 16.25 -19.07 2.71
C TYR A 350 15.26 -19.74 1.75
N ARG A 351 15.77 -20.65 0.91
CA ARG A 351 15.00 -21.50 0.00
C ARG A 351 15.39 -22.96 0.23
N LYS A 352 14.40 -23.84 0.32
CA LYS A 352 14.61 -25.27 0.59
C LYS A 352 15.63 -25.94 -0.30
N ASP A 353 15.76 -25.46 -1.54
CA ASP A 353 16.65 -26.06 -2.56
C ASP A 353 18.09 -25.51 -2.51
N THR A 354 18.37 -24.48 -1.71
CA THR A 354 19.68 -23.82 -1.64
C THR A 354 20.13 -23.65 -0.20
N PRO A 355 20.68 -24.72 0.44
CA PRO A 355 21.19 -24.63 1.80
C PRO A 355 22.34 -23.62 1.88
N LEU A 356 22.23 -22.67 2.84
CA LEU A 356 23.22 -21.61 3.02
C LEU A 356 24.15 -21.92 4.21
N LEU A 357 23.60 -22.26 5.38
CA LEU A 357 24.40 -22.65 6.53
C LEU A 357 24.27 -24.16 6.76
N LYS A 358 25.39 -24.83 7.07
CA LYS A 358 25.45 -26.28 7.21
C LYS A 358 26.27 -26.64 8.44
N ASP A 359 25.61 -27.25 9.43
CA ASP A 359 26.26 -27.79 10.64
C ASP A 359 27.16 -26.79 11.39
N LEU A 360 26.65 -25.56 11.60
CA LEU A 360 27.39 -24.51 12.27
C LEU A 360 27.37 -24.72 13.78
N ASN A 361 28.56 -24.75 14.40
CA ASN A 361 28.75 -24.92 15.83
C ASN A 361 29.57 -23.76 16.39
N LEU A 362 29.12 -23.17 17.50
CA LEU A 362 29.80 -22.04 18.15
C LEU A 362 29.47 -22.01 19.65
N HIS A 363 30.47 -21.76 20.47
CA HIS A 363 30.29 -21.50 21.88
C HIS A 363 30.93 -20.19 22.28
N VAL A 364 30.12 -19.28 22.85
CA VAL A 364 30.53 -17.93 23.25
C VAL A 364 30.23 -17.71 24.72
N LYS A 365 31.25 -17.42 25.49
CA LYS A 365 31.14 -17.10 26.93
C LYS A 365 30.73 -15.64 27.12
N GLN A 366 30.19 -15.33 28.28
CA GLN A 366 29.90 -13.98 28.71
C GLN A 366 31.08 -13.02 28.45
N GLY A 367 30.79 -11.87 27.85
CA GLY A 367 31.76 -10.78 27.62
C GLY A 367 32.75 -11.02 26.50
N GLN A 368 32.68 -12.16 25.77
CA GLN A 368 33.58 -12.41 24.64
C GLN A 368 33.21 -11.57 23.40
N LYS A 369 34.24 -11.13 22.70
CA LYS A 369 34.15 -10.44 21.41
C LYS A 369 34.35 -11.45 20.29
N VAL A 370 33.34 -11.62 19.46
CA VAL A 370 33.31 -12.54 18.32
C VAL A 370 33.38 -11.76 17.02
N ALA A 371 34.49 -11.82 16.31
CA ALA A 371 34.62 -11.24 14.98
C ALA A 371 34.19 -12.21 13.90
N ILE A 372 33.25 -11.83 13.05
CA ILE A 372 32.77 -12.64 11.93
C ILE A 372 33.42 -12.10 10.66
N VAL A 373 34.28 -12.91 10.02
CA VAL A 373 35.04 -12.56 8.82
C VAL A 373 34.76 -13.52 7.68
N GLY A 374 34.85 -13.04 6.44
CA GLY A 374 34.64 -13.87 5.26
C GLY A 374 34.19 -13.05 4.05
N PRO A 375 34.22 -13.61 2.84
CA PRO A 375 33.82 -12.92 1.61
C PRO A 375 32.33 -12.50 1.65
N THR A 376 31.97 -11.58 0.76
CA THR A 376 30.56 -11.18 0.59
C THR A 376 29.72 -12.40 0.20
N GLY A 377 28.53 -12.51 0.79
CA GLY A 377 27.61 -13.63 0.51
C GLY A 377 27.90 -14.93 1.28
N CYS A 378 28.92 -15.01 2.14
CA CYS A 378 29.23 -16.23 2.91
C CYS A 378 28.27 -16.50 4.08
N GLY A 379 27.27 -15.66 4.36
CA GLY A 379 26.26 -15.89 5.39
C GLY A 379 26.43 -15.11 6.71
N LYS A 380 27.31 -14.09 6.78
CA LYS A 380 27.52 -13.27 8.01
C LYS A 380 26.23 -12.64 8.54
N THR A 381 25.52 -11.89 7.69
CA THR A 381 24.23 -11.27 8.05
C THR A 381 23.16 -12.31 8.37
N THR A 382 23.18 -13.45 7.69
CA THR A 382 22.26 -14.55 7.98
C THR A 382 22.48 -15.10 9.39
N LEU A 383 23.73 -15.30 9.81
CA LEU A 383 24.04 -15.73 11.17
C LEU A 383 23.46 -14.75 12.20
N ILE A 384 23.66 -13.44 12.01
CA ILE A 384 23.10 -12.40 12.87
C ILE A 384 21.57 -12.49 12.94
N ASN A 385 20.90 -12.65 11.80
CA ASN A 385 19.44 -12.76 11.74
C ASN A 385 18.93 -13.98 12.52
N LEU A 386 19.68 -15.09 12.53
CA LEU A 386 19.34 -16.28 13.29
C LEU A 386 19.55 -16.09 14.80
N LEU A 387 20.61 -15.37 15.22
CA LEU A 387 20.86 -15.08 16.64
C LEU A 387 19.69 -14.28 17.26
N MET A 388 19.12 -13.33 16.51
CA MET A 388 17.96 -12.54 16.92
C MET A 388 16.61 -13.21 16.65
N ARG A 389 16.64 -14.45 16.13
CA ARG A 389 15.43 -15.19 15.74
C ARG A 389 14.50 -14.38 14.83
N PHE A 390 15.07 -13.66 13.85
CA PHE A 390 14.30 -13.08 12.73
C PHE A 390 13.89 -14.15 11.72
N TYR A 391 14.64 -15.26 11.72
CA TYR A 391 14.34 -16.48 10.98
C TYR A 391 14.47 -17.68 11.92
N ASP A 392 13.59 -18.66 11.77
CA ASP A 392 13.73 -19.94 12.46
C ASP A 392 14.73 -20.83 11.71
N ILE A 393 15.55 -21.57 12.45
CA ILE A 393 16.53 -22.53 11.91
C ILE A 393 15.85 -23.78 11.38
N ASP A 394 16.42 -24.38 10.32
CA ASP A 394 15.94 -25.64 9.73
C ASP A 394 16.30 -26.85 10.62
N ALA A 395 17.51 -26.86 11.19
CA ALA A 395 17.97 -27.89 12.11
C ALA A 395 18.93 -27.31 13.14
N GLY A 396 19.11 -28.04 14.25
CA GLY A 396 19.98 -27.65 15.36
C GLY A 396 19.26 -26.90 16.48
N LYS A 397 20.03 -26.25 17.35
CA LYS A 397 19.54 -25.46 18.48
C LYS A 397 20.43 -24.27 18.78
N ILE A 398 19.82 -23.15 19.13
CA ILE A 398 20.50 -21.92 19.61
C ILE A 398 20.10 -21.71 21.06
N TYR A 399 21.09 -21.55 21.92
CA TYR A 399 20.89 -21.27 23.34
C TYR A 399 21.41 -19.87 23.67
N VAL A 400 20.67 -19.17 24.53
CA VAL A 400 21.06 -17.90 25.15
C VAL A 400 20.95 -18.09 26.65
N SER A 401 22.06 -17.91 27.38
CA SER A 401 22.15 -18.16 28.82
C SER A 401 21.62 -19.56 29.23
N GLY A 402 21.93 -20.57 28.41
CA GLY A 402 21.49 -21.96 28.65
C GLY A 402 20.06 -22.30 28.26
N HIS A 403 19.27 -21.33 27.78
CA HIS A 403 17.87 -21.54 27.36
C HIS A 403 17.75 -21.59 25.85
N ASP A 404 17.01 -22.55 25.29
CA ASP A 404 16.73 -22.64 23.86
C ASP A 404 15.90 -21.40 23.41
N VAL A 405 16.35 -20.70 22.39
CA VAL A 405 15.67 -19.50 21.86
C VAL A 405 14.23 -19.77 21.41
N LYS A 406 13.89 -21.03 21.11
CA LYS A 406 12.51 -21.45 20.79
C LYS A 406 11.60 -21.53 22.02
N GLU A 407 12.17 -21.54 23.22
CA GLU A 407 11.45 -21.57 24.51
C GLU A 407 11.37 -20.19 25.17
N ILE A 408 12.03 -19.18 24.61
CA ILE A 408 12.02 -17.78 25.04
C ILE A 408 11.03 -16.99 24.19
N THR A 409 10.33 -16.02 24.80
CA THR A 409 9.52 -15.07 24.04
C THR A 409 10.42 -14.19 23.18
N LYS A 410 10.06 -13.97 21.91
CA LYS A 410 10.87 -13.17 20.95
C LYS A 410 11.13 -11.77 21.45
N ASP A 411 10.13 -11.13 22.05
CA ASP A 411 10.26 -9.77 22.59
C ASP A 411 11.32 -9.72 23.70
N SER A 412 11.31 -10.68 24.63
CA SER A 412 12.31 -10.72 25.70
C SER A 412 13.69 -11.12 25.18
N LEU A 413 13.77 -12.01 24.20
CA LEU A 413 15.02 -12.36 23.53
C LEU A 413 15.63 -11.11 22.86
N ARG A 414 14.88 -10.45 21.97
CA ARG A 414 15.33 -9.26 21.23
C ARG A 414 15.63 -8.07 22.14
N ALA A 415 14.94 -7.94 23.27
CA ALA A 415 15.20 -6.90 24.26
C ALA A 415 16.60 -6.99 24.89
N ASN A 416 17.23 -8.16 24.85
CA ASN A 416 18.59 -8.40 25.35
C ASN A 416 19.68 -8.18 24.29
N PHE A 417 19.30 -7.80 23.06
CA PHE A 417 20.23 -7.46 21.98
C PHE A 417 20.24 -5.94 21.70
N GLY A 418 21.41 -5.40 21.46
CA GLY A 418 21.61 -4.08 20.87
C GLY A 418 22.26 -4.21 19.51
N MET A 419 21.70 -3.55 18.49
CA MET A 419 22.18 -3.69 17.13
C MET A 419 22.53 -2.32 16.51
N VAL A 420 23.75 -2.21 16.00
CA VAL A 420 24.17 -1.11 15.13
C VAL A 420 24.44 -1.69 13.75
N LEU A 421 23.59 -1.36 12.79
CA LEU A 421 23.68 -1.84 11.41
C LEU A 421 24.57 -0.94 10.55
N GLN A 422 24.99 -1.48 9.41
CA GLN A 422 25.66 -0.74 8.36
C GLN A 422 24.77 0.39 7.83
N ASP A 423 23.51 0.09 7.54
CA ASP A 423 22.52 1.09 7.11
C ASP A 423 21.96 1.80 8.33
N THR A 424 22.27 3.08 8.44
CA THR A 424 21.83 3.93 9.54
C THR A 424 20.43 4.46 9.25
N TRP A 425 19.41 3.87 9.90
CA TRP A 425 18.05 4.37 9.79
C TRP A 425 17.71 5.36 10.91
N LEU A 426 17.17 6.51 10.52
CA LEU A 426 16.64 7.55 11.41
C LEU A 426 15.20 7.87 11.02
N LYS A 427 14.31 7.93 12.02
CA LYS A 427 12.92 8.34 11.80
C LYS A 427 12.84 9.87 11.62
N SER A 428 11.84 10.34 10.88
CA SER A 428 11.48 11.76 10.90
C SER A 428 11.03 12.16 12.32
N GLY A 429 11.64 13.24 12.87
CA GLY A 429 11.42 13.70 14.23
C GLY A 429 12.67 14.38 14.81
N THR A 430 12.67 14.68 16.10
CA THR A 430 13.81 15.34 16.74
C THR A 430 14.99 14.38 16.96
N ILE A 431 16.18 14.94 17.13
CA ILE A 431 17.38 14.17 17.51
C ILE A 431 17.13 13.45 18.85
N ALA A 432 16.51 14.12 19.82
CA ALA A 432 16.18 13.50 21.10
C ALA A 432 15.28 12.26 20.94
N GLU A 433 14.23 12.35 20.12
CA GLU A 433 13.33 11.21 19.84
C GLU A 433 14.03 10.07 19.11
N ASN A 434 14.99 10.38 18.24
CA ASN A 434 15.79 9.36 17.55
C ASN A 434 16.73 8.61 18.50
N ILE A 435 17.33 9.29 19.46
CA ILE A 435 18.16 8.65 20.50
C ILE A 435 17.25 7.85 21.45
N ALA A 436 16.13 8.43 21.89
CA ALA A 436 15.16 7.79 22.78
C ALA A 436 14.41 6.59 22.17
N TYR A 437 14.58 6.33 20.86
CA TYR A 437 13.87 5.24 20.18
C TYR A 437 14.05 3.86 20.85
N GLY A 438 15.23 3.59 21.44
CA GLY A 438 15.51 2.37 22.19
C GLY A 438 14.92 2.33 23.61
N LYS A 439 14.57 3.51 24.18
CA LYS A 439 14.01 3.68 25.54
C LYS A 439 13.15 4.96 25.54
N PRO A 440 11.87 4.85 25.12
CA PRO A 440 10.97 6.01 24.95
C PRO A 440 10.74 6.85 26.22
N GLU A 441 10.84 6.23 27.40
CA GLU A 441 10.69 6.85 28.71
C GLU A 441 11.97 7.51 29.24
N ALA A 442 13.03 7.56 28.43
CA ALA A 442 14.31 8.14 28.86
C ALA A 442 14.20 9.65 29.13
N THR A 443 14.80 10.06 30.24
CA THR A 443 14.90 11.49 30.59
C THR A 443 15.86 12.22 29.66
N ARG A 444 15.69 13.55 29.56
CA ARG A 444 16.62 14.40 28.79
C ARG A 444 18.08 14.25 29.24
N ALA A 445 18.32 14.05 30.52
CA ALA A 445 19.66 13.84 31.07
C ALA A 445 20.27 12.53 30.57
N GLU A 446 19.53 11.44 30.59
CA GLU A 446 19.96 10.13 30.06
C GLU A 446 20.30 10.22 28.58
N ILE A 447 19.46 10.89 27.78
CA ILE A 447 19.70 11.12 26.36
C ILE A 447 21.00 11.87 26.12
N ILE A 448 21.27 12.94 26.90
CA ILE A 448 22.50 13.72 26.80
C ILE A 448 23.73 12.88 27.17
N GLU A 449 23.67 12.07 28.22
CA GLU A 449 24.75 11.18 28.63
C GLU A 449 25.04 10.11 27.58
N ALA A 450 24.00 9.47 27.02
CA ALA A 450 24.15 8.54 25.91
C ALA A 450 24.80 9.20 24.67
N ALA A 451 24.38 10.42 24.34
CA ALA A 451 24.95 11.17 23.24
C ALA A 451 26.44 11.59 23.49
N LYS A 452 26.81 11.90 24.72
CA LYS A 452 28.21 12.15 25.09
C LYS A 452 29.05 10.90 24.95
N ALA A 453 28.53 9.77 25.44
CA ALA A 453 29.21 8.47 25.36
C ALA A 453 29.42 8.01 23.90
N ALA A 454 28.50 8.35 23.01
CA ALA A 454 28.56 8.06 21.58
C ALA A 454 29.29 9.16 20.75
N HIS A 455 29.93 10.12 21.35
CA HIS A 455 30.55 11.27 20.68
C HIS A 455 29.60 12.16 19.84
N ALA A 456 28.28 12.01 20.03
CA ALA A 456 27.23 12.76 19.30
C ALA A 456 27.01 14.17 19.86
N HIS A 457 27.17 14.39 21.19
CA HIS A 457 26.87 15.65 21.88
C HIS A 457 27.53 16.88 21.23
N GLY A 458 28.77 16.75 20.80
CA GLY A 458 29.55 17.85 20.26
C GLY A 458 28.99 18.43 18.96
N PHE A 459 28.46 17.62 18.06
CA PHE A 459 27.83 18.14 16.85
C PHE A 459 26.38 18.57 17.11
N ILE A 460 25.64 17.85 17.96
CA ILE A 460 24.26 18.21 18.32
C ILE A 460 24.19 19.60 18.93
N LYS A 461 25.10 19.94 19.85
CA LYS A 461 25.17 21.26 20.50
C LYS A 461 25.44 22.42 19.52
N ARG A 462 26.01 22.13 18.36
CA ARG A 462 26.30 23.16 17.33
C ARG A 462 25.13 23.38 16.36
N MET A 463 24.07 22.57 16.44
CA MET A 463 22.86 22.77 15.66
C MET A 463 22.00 23.87 16.30
N SER A 464 21.21 24.58 15.50
CA SER A 464 20.37 25.71 15.93
C SER A 464 19.49 25.37 17.14
N ASP A 465 18.83 24.20 17.08
CA ASP A 465 17.89 23.76 18.09
C ASP A 465 18.42 22.59 18.95
N GLY A 466 19.73 22.28 18.79
CA GLY A 466 20.40 21.24 19.55
C GLY A 466 19.68 19.87 19.42
N TYR A 467 19.30 19.29 20.54
CA TYR A 467 18.59 18.00 20.59
C TYR A 467 17.17 18.05 20.05
N ASP A 468 16.57 19.26 19.94
CA ASP A 468 15.22 19.45 19.42
C ASP A 468 15.22 19.74 17.92
N THR A 469 16.41 19.72 17.29
CA THR A 469 16.54 19.79 15.83
C THR A 469 15.79 18.67 15.18
N VAL A 470 14.88 19.02 14.26
CA VAL A 470 14.10 18.06 13.48
C VAL A 470 14.95 17.48 12.34
N ILE A 471 14.98 16.18 12.27
CA ILE A 471 15.64 15.42 11.21
C ILE A 471 14.57 14.99 10.21
N SER A 472 14.82 15.23 8.91
CA SER A 472 14.00 14.67 7.83
C SER A 472 14.18 13.16 7.73
N GLU A 473 13.31 12.51 7.00
CA GLU A 473 13.40 11.07 6.72
C GLU A 473 14.81 10.72 6.21
N ASP A 474 15.35 9.62 6.69
CA ASP A 474 16.73 9.18 6.45
C ASP A 474 17.84 10.17 6.84
N GLY A 475 17.53 11.22 7.60
CA GLY A 475 18.52 12.17 8.09
C GLY A 475 19.22 12.94 6.97
N GLY A 476 18.50 13.38 5.93
CA GLY A 476 19.05 14.02 4.72
C GLY A 476 19.97 15.22 4.95
N ASN A 477 19.89 15.87 6.13
CA ASN A 477 20.73 17.00 6.55
C ASN A 477 21.94 16.59 7.42
N LEU A 478 22.15 15.29 7.65
CA LEU A 478 23.26 14.77 8.47
C LEU A 478 24.28 14.01 7.61
N SER A 479 25.57 14.13 7.97
CA SER A 479 26.60 13.26 7.39
C SER A 479 26.44 11.81 7.84
N GLN A 480 26.98 10.86 7.09
CA GLN A 480 26.91 9.42 7.41
C GLN A 480 27.49 9.13 8.81
N GLY A 481 28.61 9.77 9.18
CA GLY A 481 29.18 9.63 10.52
C GLY A 481 28.29 10.20 11.63
N GLN A 482 27.58 11.31 11.38
CA GLN A 482 26.63 11.86 12.35
C GLN A 482 25.42 10.94 12.55
N LYS A 483 24.89 10.35 11.47
CA LYS A 483 23.82 9.33 11.54
C LYS A 483 24.28 8.15 12.38
N GLN A 484 25.49 7.67 12.17
CA GLN A 484 26.03 6.52 12.89
C GLN A 484 26.21 6.84 14.39
N PHE A 485 26.68 8.03 14.75
CA PHE A 485 26.73 8.46 16.16
C PHE A 485 25.35 8.45 16.84
N LEU A 486 24.28 8.84 16.14
CA LEU A 486 22.91 8.78 16.68
C LEU A 486 22.45 7.33 16.88
N CYS A 487 22.75 6.42 15.92
CA CYS A 487 22.46 5.00 16.07
C CYS A 487 23.22 4.38 17.23
N ILE A 488 24.49 4.74 17.42
CA ILE A 488 25.29 4.32 18.58
C ILE A 488 24.68 4.86 19.89
N ALA A 489 24.32 6.16 19.95
CA ALA A 489 23.70 6.77 21.13
C ALA A 489 22.38 6.07 21.50
N ARG A 490 21.58 5.65 20.51
CA ARG A 490 20.37 4.85 20.72
C ARG A 490 20.63 3.52 21.44
N VAL A 491 21.69 2.81 21.07
CA VAL A 491 22.09 1.56 21.73
C VAL A 491 22.71 1.85 23.10
N MET A 492 23.53 2.90 23.22
CA MET A 492 24.14 3.31 24.49
C MET A 492 23.13 3.71 25.56
N LEU A 493 21.96 4.20 25.17
CA LEU A 493 20.90 4.58 26.10
C LEU A 493 20.32 3.39 26.88
N LYS A 494 20.29 2.20 26.25
CA LYS A 494 19.76 0.96 26.86
C LYS A 494 20.88 0.00 27.29
N LEU A 495 21.95 -0.08 26.53
CA LEU A 495 23.12 -0.94 26.71
C LEU A 495 22.80 -2.40 27.12
N PRO A 496 22.19 -3.19 26.24
CA PRO A 496 21.86 -4.58 26.53
C PRO A 496 23.12 -5.46 26.64
N PRO A 497 22.99 -6.66 27.23
CA PRO A 497 24.14 -7.55 27.49
C PRO A 497 24.78 -8.17 26.24
N ILE A 498 24.03 -8.26 25.12
CA ILE A 498 24.54 -8.79 23.85
C ILE A 498 24.49 -7.69 22.80
N LEU A 499 25.58 -7.52 22.06
CA LEU A 499 25.71 -6.50 21.02
C LEU A 499 25.96 -7.15 19.66
N ILE A 500 25.36 -6.59 18.63
CA ILE A 500 25.60 -6.89 17.21
C ILE A 500 26.06 -5.59 16.54
N LEU A 501 27.28 -5.59 16.02
CA LEU A 501 27.91 -4.44 15.42
C LEU A 501 28.29 -4.76 13.97
N ASP A 502 27.84 -3.94 13.02
CA ASP A 502 28.25 -4.02 11.62
C ASP A 502 29.15 -2.83 11.28
N GLU A 503 30.44 -3.09 11.04
CA GLU A 503 31.50 -2.09 10.91
C GLU A 503 31.67 -1.47 9.51
N ALA A 504 30.70 -1.51 8.64
CA ALA A 504 30.84 -0.92 7.31
C ALA A 504 30.88 0.61 7.35
N THR A 505 32.10 1.16 7.42
CA THR A 505 32.37 2.60 7.52
C THR A 505 33.10 3.16 6.30
N SER A 506 32.99 2.52 5.14
CA SER A 506 33.72 2.87 3.91
C SER A 506 33.51 4.30 3.38
N SER A 507 32.54 5.05 3.92
CA SER A 507 32.18 6.40 3.48
C SER A 507 32.39 7.48 4.54
N ILE A 508 33.17 7.20 5.61
CA ILE A 508 33.36 8.09 6.76
C ILE A 508 34.80 8.58 6.81
N ASP A 509 35.00 9.86 7.17
CA ASP A 509 36.33 10.42 7.34
C ASP A 509 37.08 9.78 8.53
N THR A 510 38.40 9.69 8.46
CA THR A 510 39.24 8.97 9.42
C THR A 510 39.06 9.48 10.86
N ARG A 511 38.87 10.80 11.07
CA ARG A 511 38.72 11.37 12.41
C ARG A 511 37.40 10.97 13.06
N THR A 512 36.31 10.98 12.29
CA THR A 512 34.99 10.53 12.74
C THR A 512 35.00 9.03 13.00
N GLU A 513 35.69 8.28 12.15
CA GLU A 513 35.90 6.87 12.27
C GLU A 513 36.56 6.43 13.57
N ILE A 514 37.66 7.09 13.99
CA ILE A 514 38.33 6.82 15.27
C ILE A 514 37.36 6.98 16.43
N LYS A 515 36.54 8.03 16.44
CA LYS A 515 35.52 8.23 17.49
C LYS A 515 34.44 7.19 17.51
N ILE A 516 34.01 6.68 16.33
CA ILE A 516 33.05 5.57 16.24
C ILE A 516 33.65 4.32 16.86
N GLN A 517 34.92 4.03 16.60
CA GLN A 517 35.60 2.89 17.20
C GLN A 517 35.75 3.02 18.71
N GLU A 518 36.14 4.20 19.21
CA GLU A 518 36.18 4.47 20.67
C GLU A 518 34.78 4.22 21.30
N ALA A 519 33.74 4.66 20.65
CA ALA A 519 32.37 4.41 21.11
C ALA A 519 32.00 2.91 21.08
N PHE A 520 32.39 2.17 20.03
CA PHE A 520 32.19 0.72 19.98
C PHE A 520 32.97 -0.01 21.06
N GLN A 521 34.25 0.32 21.28
CA GLN A 521 35.05 -0.28 22.35
C GLN A 521 34.38 -0.09 23.72
N LYS A 522 33.92 1.14 24.01
CA LYS A 522 33.19 1.43 25.25
C LYS A 522 31.87 0.66 25.37
N MET A 523 31.15 0.46 24.27
CA MET A 523 29.92 -0.37 24.28
C MET A 523 30.23 -1.84 24.57
N MET A 524 31.31 -2.37 24.02
CA MET A 524 31.70 -3.77 24.14
C MET A 524 32.29 -4.15 25.49
N GLU A 525 32.66 -3.17 26.33
CA GLU A 525 33.18 -3.45 27.67
C GLU A 525 32.22 -4.34 28.47
N VAL A 526 32.69 -5.53 28.92
CA VAL A 526 31.95 -6.49 29.72
C VAL A 526 30.73 -7.13 29.01
N ARG A 527 30.55 -6.92 27.70
CA ARG A 527 29.40 -7.41 26.94
C ARG A 527 29.80 -8.39 25.86
N THR A 528 28.95 -9.41 25.67
CA THR A 528 29.13 -10.32 24.55
C THR A 528 28.83 -9.60 23.24
N SER A 529 29.78 -9.59 22.32
CA SER A 529 29.68 -8.77 21.11
C SER A 529 29.97 -9.60 19.87
N PHE A 530 29.04 -9.55 18.91
CA PHE A 530 29.20 -10.12 17.56
C PHE A 530 29.48 -8.98 16.60
N ILE A 531 30.61 -9.02 15.91
CA ILE A 531 31.09 -7.94 15.08
C ILE A 531 31.29 -8.47 13.66
N VAL A 532 30.55 -7.94 12.70
CA VAL A 532 30.87 -8.15 11.27
C VAL A 532 32.06 -7.26 10.96
N ALA A 533 33.26 -7.85 11.08
CA ALA A 533 34.48 -7.09 11.06
C ALA A 533 34.97 -6.89 9.63
N HIS A 534 35.16 -5.62 9.29
CA HIS A 534 35.80 -5.17 8.05
C HIS A 534 37.16 -4.49 8.31
N ARG A 535 37.61 -4.49 9.58
CA ARG A 535 38.83 -3.78 10.03
C ARG A 535 39.77 -4.71 10.76
N LEU A 536 41.04 -4.46 10.49
CA LEU A 536 42.11 -5.24 11.08
C LEU A 536 42.21 -5.09 12.60
N SER A 537 42.02 -3.87 13.14
CA SER A 537 42.06 -3.61 14.59
C SER A 537 41.02 -4.44 15.35
N THR A 538 39.79 -4.43 14.88
CA THR A 538 38.68 -5.15 15.50
C THR A 538 38.88 -6.66 15.43
N ILE A 539 39.43 -7.16 14.29
CA ILE A 539 39.72 -8.58 14.13
C ILE A 539 40.81 -9.03 15.09
N LYS A 540 41.87 -8.22 15.27
CA LYS A 540 42.99 -8.54 16.16
C LYS A 540 42.60 -8.59 17.64
N GLU A 541 41.69 -7.73 18.07
CA GLU A 541 41.23 -7.62 19.44
C GLU A 541 40.10 -8.58 19.82
N ALA A 542 39.63 -9.38 18.86
CA ALA A 542 38.56 -10.34 19.10
C ALA A 542 39.06 -11.59 19.83
N ASP A 543 38.31 -12.05 20.84
CA ASP A 543 38.59 -13.30 21.56
C ASP A 543 38.38 -14.51 20.64
N ILE A 544 37.40 -14.44 19.76
CA ILE A 544 37.07 -15.49 18.80
C ILE A 544 36.89 -14.85 17.42
N ILE A 545 37.59 -15.38 16.43
CA ILE A 545 37.40 -15.05 15.02
C ILE A 545 36.68 -16.23 14.36
N LEU A 546 35.51 -15.98 13.80
CA LEU A 546 34.75 -16.93 12.98
C LEU A 546 35.05 -16.65 11.51
N VAL A 547 35.73 -17.57 10.86
CA VAL A 547 36.04 -17.46 9.43
C VAL A 547 35.00 -18.21 8.64
N MET A 548 34.15 -17.48 7.95
CA MET A 548 33.04 -18.03 7.16
C MET A 548 33.39 -18.10 5.68
N LYS A 549 33.10 -19.25 5.06
CA LYS A 549 33.19 -19.45 3.63
C LYS A 549 32.09 -20.40 3.17
N ASP A 550 31.38 -20.01 2.10
CA ASP A 550 30.33 -20.81 1.46
C ASP A 550 29.29 -21.36 2.49
N GLY A 551 28.92 -20.53 3.47
CA GLY A 551 27.95 -20.86 4.51
C GLY A 551 28.45 -21.73 5.66
N ASN A 552 29.75 -22.04 5.70
CA ASN A 552 30.35 -22.84 6.79
C ASN A 552 31.36 -22.01 7.59
N ILE A 553 31.54 -22.37 8.86
CA ILE A 553 32.71 -21.93 9.63
C ILE A 553 33.87 -22.87 9.21
N VAL A 554 34.83 -22.31 8.48
CA VAL A 554 36.00 -23.07 8.00
C VAL A 554 37.14 -23.04 9.00
N GLU A 555 37.25 -21.97 9.78
CA GLU A 555 38.26 -21.81 10.83
C GLU A 555 37.66 -21.02 12.00
N GLN A 556 38.10 -21.36 13.21
CA GLN A 556 37.76 -20.67 14.45
C GLN A 556 38.96 -20.63 15.38
N GLY A 557 39.22 -19.49 16.02
CA GLY A 557 40.32 -19.30 16.96
C GLY A 557 40.63 -17.81 17.16
N ASN A 558 41.69 -17.49 17.87
CA ASN A 558 42.19 -16.11 17.98
C ASN A 558 43.09 -15.74 16.80
N HIS A 559 43.49 -14.46 16.73
CA HIS A 559 44.29 -13.93 15.62
C HIS A 559 45.62 -14.67 15.43
N GLU A 560 46.35 -14.91 16.51
CA GLU A 560 47.66 -15.55 16.46
C GLU A 560 47.57 -17.03 16.06
N GLU A 561 46.63 -17.77 16.62
CA GLU A 561 46.37 -19.17 16.30
C GLU A 561 46.01 -19.35 14.81
N LEU A 562 45.12 -18.50 14.28
CA LEU A 562 44.68 -18.60 12.90
C LEU A 562 45.77 -18.22 11.89
N LEU A 563 46.62 -17.24 12.22
CA LEU A 563 47.79 -16.92 11.41
C LEU A 563 48.79 -18.06 11.39
N ALA A 564 49.07 -18.67 12.57
CA ALA A 564 50.01 -19.78 12.68
C ALA A 564 49.55 -21.02 11.89
N ARG A 565 48.22 -21.24 11.74
CA ARG A 565 47.67 -22.33 10.91
C ARG A 565 47.89 -22.14 9.40
N ASN A 566 48.24 -20.92 8.95
CA ASN A 566 48.45 -20.55 7.54
C ASN A 566 47.29 -20.99 6.62
N GLY A 567 46.06 -20.95 7.13
CA GLY A 567 44.85 -21.42 6.47
C GLY A 567 44.16 -20.36 5.61
N PHE A 568 42.85 -20.43 5.55
CA PHE A 568 42.02 -19.47 4.79
C PHE A 568 42.06 -18.07 5.41
N TYR A 569 42.08 -17.98 6.74
CA TYR A 569 42.21 -16.69 7.46
C TYR A 569 43.53 -15.99 7.10
N ALA A 570 44.65 -16.70 7.13
CA ALA A 570 45.96 -16.13 6.81
C ALA A 570 46.00 -15.56 5.36
N LYS A 571 45.39 -16.29 4.42
CA LYS A 571 45.26 -15.82 3.03
C LYS A 571 44.36 -14.58 2.90
N LEU A 572 43.20 -14.56 3.62
CA LEU A 572 42.29 -13.44 3.66
C LEU A 572 42.99 -12.20 4.26
N TYR A 573 43.71 -12.41 5.35
CA TYR A 573 44.51 -11.36 6.01
C TYR A 573 45.53 -10.76 5.08
N GLN A 574 46.34 -11.60 4.42
CA GLN A 574 47.37 -11.15 3.45
C GLN A 574 46.77 -10.41 2.25
N SER A 575 45.59 -10.82 1.78
CA SER A 575 44.96 -10.19 0.61
C SER A 575 44.29 -8.86 0.88
N GLN A 576 43.85 -8.63 2.12
CA GLN A 576 43.10 -7.41 2.50
C GLN A 576 43.90 -6.41 3.33
N PHE A 577 44.93 -6.85 4.06
CA PHE A 577 45.58 -6.04 5.09
C PHE A 577 47.13 -6.11 5.08
N ALA A 578 47.75 -6.95 4.25
CA ALA A 578 49.18 -7.00 3.99
C ALA A 578 49.49 -6.38 2.62
#